data_c4b4f65e75d4d2c802db62675204bc24
#
_entry.id   c4b4f65e75d4d2c802db62675204bc24
#
_cell.length_a   1.000
_cell.length_b   1.000
_cell.length_c   1.000
_cell.angle_alpha   90.00
_cell.angle_beta   90.00
_cell.angle_gamma   90.00
#
_symmetry.space_group_name_H-M   'P 1'
#
loop_
_entity.id
_entity.type
_entity.pdbx_description
1 polymer ?
#
loop_
_entity_poly.entity_id
_entity_poly.type
_entity_poly.pdbx_seq_one_letter_code
_entity_poly.pdbx_strand_id
1 'polypeptide(L)'
;MKVSFSPAAQAELLDIAAFIAQDNPARALTFVDELESKCGALGGVPGIGTLRPELGEGICMLPHGRYLIFYRAVNQDLRIERIMHGARDIGGDDFEVGESLGG
;
A
#
# COMPACT_ATOMS: atom_id res chain seq x y z
N MET A 1 -11.35 -11.42 -3.13
CA MET A 1 -9.95 -11.51 -3.60
C MET A 1 -9.03 -11.69 -2.42
N LYS A 2 -8.02 -12.50 -2.60
CA LYS A 2 -7.00 -12.68 -1.59
C LYS A 2 -6.07 -11.46 -1.62
N VAL A 3 -5.65 -10.99 -0.45
CA VAL A 3 -4.80 -9.79 -0.36
C VAL A 3 -3.41 -10.20 0.08
N SER A 4 -2.40 -9.73 -0.64
CA SER A 4 -1.00 -9.96 -0.28
C SER A 4 -0.27 -8.61 -0.27
N PHE A 5 0.91 -8.60 0.35
CA PHE A 5 1.74 -7.40 0.45
C PHE A 5 3.05 -7.63 -0.28
N SER A 6 3.44 -6.67 -1.11
CA SER A 6 4.75 -6.72 -1.75
C SER A 6 5.86 -6.62 -0.70
N PRO A 7 7.07 -7.03 -1.02
CA PRO A 7 8.19 -6.83 -0.09
C PRO A 7 8.38 -5.36 0.29
N ALA A 8 8.19 -4.45 -0.65
CA ALA A 8 8.30 -3.02 -0.36
C ALA A 8 7.23 -2.58 0.63
N ALA A 9 5.98 -3.03 0.45
CA ALA A 9 4.90 -2.67 1.36
C ALA A 9 5.13 -3.24 2.76
N GLN A 10 5.67 -4.46 2.85
CA GLN A 10 6.00 -5.05 4.15
C GLN A 10 7.06 -4.24 4.88
N ALA A 11 8.10 -3.83 4.16
CA ALA A 11 9.15 -2.99 4.74
C ALA A 11 8.59 -1.64 5.19
N GLU A 12 7.68 -1.08 4.41
CA GLU A 12 7.07 0.20 4.75
C GLU A 12 6.20 0.12 6.00
N LEU A 13 5.49 -0.98 6.19
CA LEU A 13 4.74 -1.17 7.42
C LEU A 13 5.65 -1.14 8.65
N LEU A 14 6.81 -1.79 8.55
CA LEU A 14 7.77 -1.80 9.66
C LEU A 14 8.34 -0.41 9.89
N ASP A 15 8.65 0.33 8.83
CA ASP A 15 9.18 1.69 8.94
C ASP A 15 8.16 2.63 9.58
N ILE A 16 6.89 2.51 9.18
CA ILE A 16 5.82 3.32 9.75
C ILE A 16 5.67 3.03 11.24
N ALA A 17 5.68 1.74 11.61
CA ALA A 17 5.57 1.36 13.00
C ALA A 17 6.74 1.92 13.82
N ALA A 18 7.96 1.82 13.30
CA ALA A 18 9.13 2.32 14.00
C ALA A 18 9.08 3.84 14.17
N PHE A 19 8.62 4.55 13.15
CA PHE A 19 8.51 5.99 13.20
C PHE A 19 7.51 6.45 14.28
N ILE A 20 6.32 5.85 14.28
CA ILE A 20 5.29 6.21 15.26
C ILE A 20 5.72 5.81 16.67
N ALA A 21 6.40 4.68 16.80
CA ALA A 21 6.81 4.17 18.11
C ALA A 21 7.84 5.06 18.80
N GLN A 22 8.55 5.91 18.07
CA GLN A 22 9.46 6.85 18.67
C GLN A 22 8.75 7.77 19.66
N ASP A 23 7.51 8.14 19.35
CA ASP A 23 6.74 9.00 20.23
C ASP A 23 5.67 8.26 21.01
N ASN A 24 5.07 7.22 20.41
CA ASN A 24 3.93 6.55 21.01
C ASN A 24 3.90 5.08 20.59
N PRO A 25 4.56 4.19 21.35
CA PRO A 25 4.59 2.76 21.01
C PRO A 25 3.20 2.12 20.92
N ALA A 26 2.28 2.49 21.80
CA ALA A 26 0.94 1.92 21.76
C ALA A 26 0.21 2.30 20.48
N ARG A 27 0.38 3.55 20.05
CA ARG A 27 -0.25 4.01 18.81
C ARG A 27 0.37 3.33 17.59
N ALA A 28 1.65 3.00 17.64
CA ALA A 28 2.28 2.27 16.54
C ALA A 28 1.59 0.95 16.28
N LEU A 29 1.28 0.21 17.35
CA LEU A 29 0.59 -1.08 17.22
C LEU A 29 -0.81 -0.94 16.67
N THR A 30 -1.59 -0.01 17.20
CA THR A 30 -2.97 0.18 16.75
C THR A 30 -3.02 0.70 15.31
N PHE A 31 -2.07 1.56 14.94
CA PHE A 31 -2.05 2.11 13.59
C PHE A 31 -1.73 1.03 12.54
N VAL A 32 -0.77 0.17 12.84
CA VAL A 32 -0.43 -0.93 11.92
C VAL A 32 -1.61 -1.90 11.80
N ASP A 33 -2.29 -2.19 12.92
CA ASP A 33 -3.48 -3.04 12.87
C ASP A 33 -4.57 -2.41 11.99
N GLU A 34 -4.77 -1.10 12.09
CA GLU A 34 -5.73 -0.39 11.26
C GLU A 34 -5.38 -0.50 9.78
N LEU A 35 -4.09 -0.31 9.46
CA LEU A 35 -3.63 -0.42 8.08
C LEU A 35 -3.85 -1.82 7.53
N GLU A 36 -3.48 -2.83 8.30
CA GLU A 36 -3.64 -4.21 7.87
C GLU A 36 -5.09 -4.58 7.68
N SER A 37 -5.96 -4.13 8.59
CA SER A 37 -7.40 -4.37 8.49
C SER A 37 -7.98 -3.70 7.26
N LYS A 38 -7.57 -2.46 6.99
CA LYS A 38 -8.06 -1.73 5.83
C LYS A 38 -7.63 -2.41 4.54
N CYS A 39 -6.37 -2.83 4.48
CA CYS A 39 -5.87 -3.55 3.31
C CYS A 39 -6.61 -4.86 3.12
N GLY A 40 -6.84 -5.61 4.20
CA GLY A 40 -7.57 -6.87 4.11
C GLY A 40 -8.99 -6.69 3.60
N ALA A 41 -9.65 -5.61 4.01
CA ALA A 41 -11.01 -5.33 3.56
C ALA A 41 -11.09 -5.02 2.07
N LEU A 42 -10.00 -4.57 1.47
CA LEU A 42 -9.97 -4.28 0.04
C LEU A 42 -10.26 -5.52 -0.81
N GLY A 43 -9.97 -6.71 -0.29
CA GLY A 43 -10.27 -7.93 -1.01
C GLY A 43 -11.75 -8.10 -1.33
N GLY A 44 -12.63 -7.52 -0.50
CA GLY A 44 -14.07 -7.57 -0.73
C GLY A 44 -14.60 -6.40 -1.55
N VAL A 45 -13.89 -5.27 -1.58
CA VAL A 45 -14.32 -4.07 -2.31
C VAL A 45 -13.13 -3.43 -3.05
N PRO A 46 -12.55 -4.14 -4.00
CA PRO A 46 -11.30 -3.66 -4.63
C PRO A 46 -11.46 -2.35 -5.42
N GLY A 47 -12.69 -1.98 -5.76
CA GLY A 47 -12.94 -0.76 -6.52
C GLY A 47 -13.07 0.50 -5.70
N ILE A 48 -12.89 0.42 -4.36
CA ILE A 48 -13.11 1.57 -3.50
C ILE A 48 -12.04 2.64 -3.66
N GLY A 49 -10.84 2.28 -4.10
CA GLY A 49 -9.75 3.24 -4.29
C GLY A 49 -9.88 4.03 -5.58
N THR A 50 -9.07 5.06 -5.71
CA THR A 50 -9.02 5.90 -6.90
C THR A 50 -7.95 5.38 -7.85
N LEU A 51 -8.33 5.15 -9.09
CA LEU A 51 -7.38 4.69 -10.11
C LEU A 51 -6.35 5.77 -10.42
N ARG A 52 -5.09 5.41 -10.43
CA ARG A 52 -3.97 6.31 -10.69
C ARG A 52 -3.11 5.76 -11.83
N PRO A 53 -3.60 5.81 -13.07
CA PRO A 53 -2.89 5.18 -14.19
C PRO A 53 -1.53 5.79 -14.47
N GLU A 54 -1.32 7.05 -14.08
CA GLU A 54 -0.02 7.70 -14.26
C GLU A 54 1.08 7.05 -13.42
N LEU A 55 0.71 6.30 -12.38
CA LEU A 55 1.68 5.62 -11.54
C LEU A 55 2.00 4.21 -12.04
N GLY A 56 1.13 3.67 -12.86
CA GLY A 56 1.29 2.33 -13.41
C GLY A 56 -0.06 1.73 -13.73
N GLU A 57 -0.05 0.74 -14.60
CA GLU A 57 -1.29 0.13 -15.04
C GLU A 57 -2.02 -0.54 -13.88
N GLY A 58 -3.29 -0.18 -13.69
CA GLY A 58 -4.12 -0.79 -12.67
C GLY A 58 -3.86 -0.33 -11.25
N ILE A 59 -2.94 0.60 -11.03
CA ILE A 59 -2.64 1.09 -9.70
C ILE A 59 -3.80 1.92 -9.15
N CYS A 60 -4.29 1.54 -7.98
CA CYS A 60 -5.32 2.26 -7.25
C CYS A 60 -4.76 2.79 -5.95
N MET A 61 -5.33 3.87 -5.45
CA MET A 61 -4.87 4.53 -4.25
C MET A 61 -6.02 4.69 -3.25
N LEU A 62 -5.73 4.40 -1.98
CA LEU A 62 -6.69 4.59 -0.90
C LEU A 62 -5.98 5.23 0.28
N PRO A 63 -6.44 6.40 0.76
CA PRO A 63 -5.77 7.03 1.90
C PRO A 63 -6.17 6.41 3.22
N HIS A 64 -5.23 6.44 4.17
CA HIS A 64 -5.48 6.07 5.56
C HIS A 64 -4.62 6.97 6.44
N GLY A 65 -5.25 7.87 7.18
CA GLY A 65 -4.51 8.88 7.94
C GLY A 65 -3.66 9.71 6.98
N ARG A 66 -2.38 9.84 7.30
CA ARG A 66 -1.45 10.59 6.46
C ARG A 66 -0.76 9.73 5.41
N TYR A 67 -1.14 8.46 5.33
CA TYR A 67 -0.50 7.51 4.42
C TYR A 67 -1.42 7.16 3.27
N LEU A 68 -0.83 6.75 2.16
CA LEU A 68 -1.54 6.34 0.97
C LEU A 68 -1.22 4.88 0.70
N ILE A 69 -2.26 4.08 0.52
CA ILE A 69 -2.14 2.66 0.20
C ILE A 69 -2.29 2.52 -1.30
N PHE A 70 -1.28 1.95 -1.96
CA PHE A 70 -1.33 1.71 -3.40
C PHE A 70 -1.45 0.22 -3.65
N TYR A 71 -2.41 -0.16 -4.47
CA TYR A 71 -2.67 -1.57 -4.72
C TYR A 71 -3.13 -1.79 -6.15
N ARG A 72 -3.06 -3.04 -6.60
CA ARG A 72 -3.62 -3.43 -7.89
C ARG A 72 -3.93 -4.92 -7.91
N ALA A 73 -4.75 -5.33 -8.87
CA ALA A 73 -5.07 -6.74 -9.07
C ALA A 73 -3.91 -7.42 -9.79
N VAL A 74 -3.54 -8.61 -9.31
CA VAL A 74 -2.50 -9.43 -9.93
C VAL A 74 -2.98 -10.87 -9.88
N ASN A 75 -3.22 -11.47 -11.04
CA ASN A 75 -3.66 -12.87 -11.13
C ASN A 75 -4.88 -13.17 -10.27
N GLN A 76 -5.88 -12.29 -10.34
CA GLN A 76 -7.15 -12.46 -9.62
C GLN A 76 -7.05 -12.22 -8.11
N ASP A 77 -5.86 -11.88 -7.62
CA ASP A 77 -5.68 -11.48 -6.23
C ASP A 77 -5.39 -9.98 -6.17
N LEU A 78 -5.42 -9.42 -4.97
CA LEU A 78 -5.10 -8.02 -4.76
C LEU A 78 -3.73 -7.93 -4.10
N ARG A 79 -2.87 -7.11 -4.66
CA ARG A 79 -1.53 -6.93 -4.13
C ARG A 79 -1.36 -5.50 -3.65
N ILE A 80 -0.98 -5.34 -2.38
CA ILE A 80 -0.62 -4.02 -1.85
C ILE A 80 0.81 -3.76 -2.30
N GLU A 81 0.97 -2.79 -3.18
CA GLU A 81 2.26 -2.50 -3.80
C GLU A 81 3.15 -1.62 -2.92
N ARG A 82 2.58 -0.55 -2.39
CA ARG A 82 3.33 0.40 -1.57
C ARG A 82 2.40 1.04 -0.54
N ILE A 83 2.99 1.49 0.57
CA ILE A 83 2.30 2.31 1.58
C ILE A 83 3.22 3.48 1.88
N MET A 84 2.85 4.67 1.44
CA MET A 84 3.75 5.81 1.48
C MET A 84 3.07 7.02 2.10
N HIS A 85 3.86 7.88 2.74
CA HIS A 85 3.35 9.10 3.33
C HIS A 85 2.82 10.03 2.22
N GLY A 86 1.66 10.63 2.43
CA GLY A 86 1.01 11.44 1.40
C GLY A 86 1.76 12.70 1.03
N ALA A 87 2.67 13.18 1.89
CA ALA A 87 3.47 14.36 1.58
C ALA A 87 4.64 14.05 0.65
N ARG A 88 4.93 12.75 0.43
CA ARG A 88 6.03 12.35 -0.43
C ARG A 88 5.70 12.62 -1.89
N ASP A 89 6.73 12.97 -2.65
CA ASP A 89 6.59 13.13 -4.09
C ASP A 89 6.59 11.74 -4.73
N ILE A 90 5.41 11.28 -5.12
CA ILE A 90 5.21 9.92 -5.60
C ILE A 90 5.10 9.90 -7.12
N GLY A 91 5.89 9.05 -7.76
CA GLY A 91 5.88 8.93 -9.21
C GLY A 91 5.86 7.48 -9.66
N GLY A 92 5.77 7.27 -10.96
CA GLY A 92 5.68 5.92 -11.52
C GLY A 92 6.88 5.04 -11.21
N ASP A 93 8.04 5.64 -11.00
CA ASP A 93 9.25 4.88 -10.68
C ASP A 93 9.25 4.31 -9.27
N ASP A 94 8.28 4.70 -8.42
CA ASP A 94 8.12 4.05 -7.12
C ASP A 94 7.48 2.68 -7.25
N PHE A 95 7.00 2.30 -8.43
CA PHE A 95 6.29 1.05 -8.65
C PHE A 95 7.03 0.19 -9.67
N GLU A 96 7.02 -1.13 -9.42
CA GLU A 96 7.64 -2.05 -10.36
C GLU A 96 6.85 -2.08 -11.66
N VAL A 97 7.55 -2.16 -12.74
CA VAL A 97 6.92 -2.29 -14.04
C VAL A 97 6.50 -3.73 -14.29
N GLY A 98 6.81 -4.58 -13.36
CA GLY A 98 6.44 -5.94 -13.44
C GLY A 98 7.31 -6.69 -14.40
N GLU A 99 6.82 -7.82 -14.76
CA GLU A 99 7.60 -8.69 -15.55
C GLU A 99 7.86 -8.18 -16.91
N SER A 100 7.22 -7.15 -17.26
CA SER A 100 7.37 -6.65 -18.59
C SER A 100 8.80 -6.33 -18.91
N LEU A 101 9.54 -6.09 -17.91
CA LEU A 101 10.85 -5.78 -18.16
C LEU A 101 11.72 -6.86 -18.03
N GLY A 102 11.18 -7.83 -17.51
CA GLY A 102 11.94 -8.94 -17.22
C GLY A 102 12.90 -8.98 -18.22
N GLY A 103 12.43 -8.41 -18.96
CA GLY A 103 13.41 -8.12 -19.89
C GLY A 103 14.29 -7.23 -19.21
#